data_4259e0ddb174c3570147f0da9d31f516
#
_entry.id   4259e0ddb174c3570147f0da9d31f516
#
_cell.length_a   1.000
_cell.length_b   1.000
_cell.length_c   1.000
_cell.angle_alpha   90.00
_cell.angle_beta   90.00
_cell.angle_gamma   90.00
#
_symmetry.space_group_name_H-M   'P 1'
#
loop_
_entity.id
_entity.type
_entity.pdbx_description
1 polymer ?
#
loop_
_entity_poly.entity_id
_entity_poly.type
_entity_poly.pdbx_seq_one_letter_code
_entity_poly.pdbx_strand_id
1 'polypeptide(L)'
;LHRDFLYDAKMRGVDWKAARDKYAPLVERVTDRAELNDVLGMMVAEVGALHSQIRPGELRRTEQEGAPAGLGAVLARTNEGYRVEHVYRSEAELPSARAPLSRPEVDVKEGDVITAVNGKDVLGARDISDLLLNQADKQVLLQVKRGNGKGAPRAVIVTPVNMAKQTALRYGDWELSRAEQVAAASQGRIGYLHLRAMGANDIASFARDFYANINREGLIIDVRRNNGGNIDSWIIEKLLRKAWAYWAPPGVQPSSNMQNTFRGHLVVLVDELTYSDGETFAAGIKALKLAPLVGKRTAGAGVWLSDNTRLADNGMARVAENGQFGIDGQWLIEGVGVVPDVEVDNPPHATFNGGDRQLEVALDMLAKKLKEQPRPAFQAQPIPALK
;
A
#
# COMPACT_ATOMS: atom_id res chain seq x y z
N LEU A 1 19.22 -17.40 18.83
CA LEU A 1 19.16 -16.44 17.72
C LEU A 1 19.21 -15.00 18.22
N HIS A 2 18.21 -14.48 18.95
CA HIS A 2 18.19 -13.08 19.41
C HIS A 2 19.43 -12.68 20.18
N ARG A 3 19.91 -13.51 21.11
CA ARG A 3 21.16 -13.26 21.86
C ARG A 3 22.37 -13.01 20.95
N ASP A 4 22.43 -13.71 19.81
CA ASP A 4 23.63 -13.75 18.99
C ASP A 4 23.55 -12.81 17.77
N PHE A 5 22.34 -12.38 17.37
CA PHE A 5 22.10 -11.63 16.14
C PHE A 5 21.36 -10.29 16.34
N LEU A 6 20.84 -9.99 17.54
CA LEU A 6 20.20 -8.68 17.75
C LEU A 6 21.23 -7.55 17.54
N TYR A 7 20.83 -6.49 16.82
CA TYR A 7 21.70 -5.35 16.50
C TYR A 7 22.33 -4.67 17.73
N ASP A 8 21.68 -4.77 18.89
CA ASP A 8 22.23 -4.32 20.17
C ASP A 8 22.61 -5.51 21.04
N ALA A 9 23.92 -5.73 21.20
CA ALA A 9 24.48 -6.80 22.04
C ALA A 9 24.06 -6.70 23.54
N LYS A 10 23.59 -5.52 23.98
CA LYS A 10 23.06 -5.32 25.33
C LYS A 10 21.56 -5.62 25.41
N MET A 11 20.96 -6.21 24.39
CA MET A 11 19.55 -6.59 24.32
C MET A 11 18.60 -5.42 24.66
N ARG A 12 18.97 -4.19 24.31
CA ARG A 12 18.25 -2.96 24.65
C ARG A 12 17.97 -2.81 26.16
N GLY A 13 18.86 -3.34 26.99
CA GLY A 13 18.75 -3.33 28.45
C GLY A 13 17.87 -4.44 29.04
N VAL A 14 17.36 -5.35 28.23
CA VAL A 14 16.54 -6.48 28.69
C VAL A 14 17.44 -7.60 29.23
N ASP A 15 17.15 -8.08 30.44
CA ASP A 15 17.72 -9.35 30.93
C ASP A 15 17.09 -10.52 30.17
N TRP A 16 17.78 -10.96 29.11
CA TRP A 16 17.29 -12.01 28.20
C TRP A 16 17.13 -13.37 28.90
N LYS A 17 17.92 -13.63 29.95
CA LYS A 17 17.79 -14.85 30.75
C LYS A 17 16.53 -14.77 31.62
N ALA A 18 16.30 -13.66 32.29
CA ALA A 18 15.09 -13.45 33.09
C ALA A 18 13.82 -13.50 32.21
N ALA A 19 13.86 -12.91 31.01
CA ALA A 19 12.76 -13.04 30.03
C ALA A 19 12.48 -14.51 29.68
N ARG A 20 13.50 -15.32 29.38
CA ARG A 20 13.34 -16.76 29.14
C ARG A 20 12.71 -17.45 30.35
N ASP A 21 13.24 -17.22 31.56
CA ASP A 21 12.75 -17.88 32.78
C ASP A 21 11.30 -17.49 33.12
N LYS A 22 10.86 -16.30 32.71
CA LYS A 22 9.47 -15.81 32.80
C LYS A 22 8.51 -16.60 31.87
N TYR A 23 8.91 -16.86 30.64
CA TYR A 23 8.04 -17.47 29.63
C TYR A 23 8.15 -19.00 29.56
N ALA A 24 9.27 -19.62 30.00
CA ALA A 24 9.47 -21.06 29.94
C ALA A 24 8.36 -21.89 30.59
N PRO A 25 7.79 -21.53 31.76
CA PRO A 25 6.69 -22.33 32.35
C PRO A 25 5.41 -22.31 31.54
N LEU A 26 5.20 -21.33 30.65
CA LEU A 26 4.02 -21.27 29.77
C LEU A 26 4.10 -22.33 28.67
N VAL A 27 5.31 -22.72 28.24
CA VAL A 27 5.53 -23.74 27.20
C VAL A 27 4.97 -25.11 27.60
N GLU A 28 4.98 -25.43 28.89
CA GLU A 28 4.43 -26.70 29.42
C GLU A 28 2.90 -26.78 29.28
N ARG A 29 2.24 -25.65 29.07
CA ARG A 29 0.78 -25.53 28.91
C ARG A 29 0.33 -25.46 27.46
N VAL A 30 1.27 -25.33 26.53
CA VAL A 30 1.01 -25.18 25.10
C VAL A 30 0.43 -26.50 24.55
N THR A 31 -0.68 -26.43 23.85
CA THR A 31 -1.35 -27.60 23.26
C THR A 31 -1.10 -27.72 21.76
N ASP A 32 -0.77 -26.60 21.09
CA ASP A 32 -0.50 -26.58 19.66
C ASP A 32 0.62 -25.60 19.27
N ARG A 33 0.96 -25.57 17.98
CA ARG A 33 2.03 -24.71 17.45
C ARG A 33 1.67 -23.23 17.44
N ALA A 34 0.40 -22.88 17.32
CA ALA A 34 -0.03 -21.50 17.34
C ALA A 34 0.18 -20.88 18.73
N GLU A 35 -0.24 -21.58 19.79
CA GLU A 35 0.01 -21.15 21.18
C GLU A 35 1.51 -21.05 21.48
N LEU A 36 2.34 -21.97 20.95
CA LEU A 36 3.80 -21.84 21.09
C LEU A 36 4.34 -20.57 20.41
N ASN A 37 3.82 -20.22 19.23
CA ASN A 37 4.20 -18.97 18.56
C ASN A 37 3.85 -17.74 19.40
N ASP A 38 2.69 -17.75 20.07
CA ASP A 38 2.27 -16.65 20.94
C ASP A 38 3.23 -16.49 22.12
N VAL A 39 3.58 -17.58 22.79
CA VAL A 39 4.55 -17.55 23.91
C VAL A 39 5.93 -17.06 23.45
N LEU A 40 6.43 -17.56 22.31
CA LEU A 40 7.69 -17.08 21.74
C LEU A 40 7.60 -15.62 21.29
N GLY A 41 6.46 -15.22 20.72
CA GLY A 41 6.19 -13.84 20.33
C GLY A 41 6.22 -12.89 21.54
N MET A 42 5.61 -13.26 22.64
CA MET A 42 5.65 -12.50 23.91
C MET A 42 7.10 -12.32 24.39
N MET A 43 7.90 -13.40 24.35
CA MET A 43 9.30 -13.32 24.78
C MET A 43 10.13 -12.41 23.90
N VAL A 44 10.02 -12.51 22.56
CA VAL A 44 10.82 -11.65 21.68
C VAL A 44 10.34 -10.20 21.68
N ALA A 45 9.08 -9.94 22.02
CA ALA A 45 8.56 -8.58 22.16
C ALA A 45 9.21 -7.79 23.33
N GLU A 46 9.79 -8.46 24.32
CA GLU A 46 10.48 -7.80 25.43
C GLU A 46 11.62 -6.88 24.94
N VAL A 47 12.27 -7.19 23.82
CA VAL A 47 13.35 -6.34 23.28
C VAL A 47 12.83 -5.08 22.60
N GLY A 48 11.51 -4.93 22.41
CA GLY A 48 10.89 -3.73 21.85
C GLY A 48 11.35 -3.38 20.42
N ALA A 49 11.82 -4.36 19.64
CA ALA A 49 12.23 -4.18 18.25
C ALA A 49 11.16 -4.76 17.32
N LEU A 50 10.51 -3.92 16.50
CA LEU A 50 9.33 -4.31 15.71
C LEU A 50 9.61 -5.40 14.66
N HIS A 51 10.85 -5.52 14.20
CA HIS A 51 11.25 -6.58 13.28
C HIS A 51 11.63 -7.90 13.96
N SER A 52 11.69 -7.94 15.30
CA SER A 52 11.83 -9.19 16.07
C SER A 52 10.46 -9.87 16.15
N GLN A 53 10.26 -10.93 15.36
CA GLN A 53 8.96 -11.56 15.17
C GLN A 53 9.09 -13.09 15.10
N ILE A 54 8.04 -13.77 15.56
CA ILE A 54 7.87 -15.20 15.33
C ILE A 54 6.81 -15.40 14.24
N ARG A 55 7.17 -16.11 13.18
CA ARG A 55 6.22 -16.54 12.15
C ARG A 55 5.92 -18.01 12.30
N PRO A 56 4.65 -18.43 12.13
CA PRO A 56 4.27 -19.81 12.27
C PRO A 56 5.00 -20.70 11.24
N GLY A 57 5.33 -21.90 11.67
CA GLY A 57 5.78 -22.99 10.80
C GLY A 57 4.62 -23.77 10.20
N GLU A 58 4.79 -25.08 10.09
CA GLU A 58 3.77 -25.97 9.59
C GLU A 58 2.57 -26.02 10.57
N LEU A 59 1.45 -25.44 10.13
CA LEU A 59 0.17 -25.53 10.82
C LEU A 59 -0.67 -26.64 10.17
N ARG A 60 -1.25 -27.51 10.97
CA ARG A 60 -2.27 -28.45 10.48
C ARG A 60 -3.50 -27.65 10.07
N ARG A 61 -3.82 -27.68 8.78
CA ARG A 61 -5.10 -27.12 8.29
C ARG A 61 -6.15 -28.21 8.36
N THR A 62 -7.35 -27.86 8.82
CA THR A 62 -8.50 -28.74 8.70
C THR A 62 -9.05 -28.64 7.28
N GLU A 63 -9.37 -29.78 6.66
CA GLU A 63 -9.96 -29.84 5.31
C GLU A 63 -11.34 -29.14 5.22
N GLN A 64 -11.92 -28.80 6.37
CA GLN A 64 -13.29 -28.24 6.49
C GLN A 64 -13.34 -26.72 6.46
N GLU A 65 -12.22 -26.01 6.46
CA GLU A 65 -12.23 -24.55 6.35
C GLU A 65 -12.55 -24.15 4.91
N GLY A 66 -13.80 -23.75 4.67
CA GLY A 66 -14.22 -23.17 3.40
C GLY A 66 -13.49 -21.84 3.15
N ALA A 67 -12.87 -21.69 1.98
CA ALA A 67 -12.22 -20.46 1.58
C ALA A 67 -13.26 -19.51 0.94
N PRO A 68 -13.53 -18.32 1.51
CA PRO A 68 -14.45 -17.36 0.92
C PRO A 68 -13.89 -16.80 -0.40
N ALA A 69 -14.82 -16.42 -1.30
CA ALA A 69 -14.48 -15.77 -2.56
C ALA A 69 -15.29 -14.48 -2.74
N GLY A 70 -14.74 -13.55 -3.50
CA GLY A 70 -15.30 -12.23 -3.72
C GLY A 70 -15.64 -11.94 -5.19
N LEU A 71 -16.59 -11.05 -5.39
CA LEU A 71 -17.07 -10.63 -6.73
C LEU A 71 -16.41 -9.31 -7.22
N GLY A 72 -15.51 -8.73 -6.44
CA GLY A 72 -14.87 -7.45 -6.77
C GLY A 72 -15.80 -6.24 -6.58
N ALA A 73 -16.67 -6.30 -5.59
CA ALA A 73 -17.68 -5.27 -5.35
C ALA A 73 -18.04 -5.16 -3.86
N VAL A 74 -18.68 -4.05 -3.50
CA VAL A 74 -19.42 -3.86 -2.27
C VAL A 74 -20.88 -4.24 -2.52
N LEU A 75 -21.43 -5.12 -1.70
CA LEU A 75 -22.78 -5.62 -1.81
C LEU A 75 -23.58 -5.28 -0.56
N ALA A 76 -24.81 -4.84 -0.72
CA ALA A 76 -25.74 -4.60 0.37
C ALA A 76 -26.94 -5.53 0.27
N ARG A 77 -27.28 -6.20 1.38
CA ARG A 77 -28.48 -7.05 1.46
C ARG A 77 -29.74 -6.18 1.47
N THR A 78 -30.70 -6.52 0.62
CA THR A 78 -32.00 -5.87 0.50
C THR A 78 -33.10 -6.93 0.57
N ASN A 79 -34.38 -6.51 0.52
CA ASN A 79 -35.52 -7.45 0.46
C ASN A 79 -35.62 -8.21 -0.88
N GLU A 80 -34.89 -7.80 -1.91
CA GLU A 80 -34.94 -8.39 -3.26
C GLU A 80 -33.70 -9.24 -3.59
N GLY A 81 -32.68 -9.21 -2.75
CA GLY A 81 -31.38 -9.85 -2.97
C GLY A 81 -30.22 -9.00 -2.51
N TYR A 82 -29.06 -9.13 -3.13
CA TYR A 82 -27.89 -8.30 -2.84
C TYR A 82 -27.69 -7.25 -3.92
N ARG A 83 -27.91 -5.98 -3.56
CA ARG A 83 -27.67 -4.85 -4.44
C ARG A 83 -26.17 -4.59 -4.54
N VAL A 84 -25.70 -4.35 -5.76
CA VAL A 84 -24.33 -3.92 -6.04
C VAL A 84 -24.24 -2.42 -5.72
N GLU A 85 -23.56 -2.08 -4.64
CA GLU A 85 -23.37 -0.68 -4.22
C GLU A 85 -22.21 -0.02 -4.95
N HIS A 86 -21.11 -0.78 -5.12
CA HIS A 86 -19.93 -0.29 -5.78
C HIS A 86 -19.14 -1.45 -6.42
N VAL A 87 -18.73 -1.31 -7.67
CA VAL A 87 -17.84 -2.26 -8.34
C VAL A 87 -16.43 -1.68 -8.33
N TYR A 88 -15.47 -2.41 -7.76
CA TYR A 88 -14.09 -1.93 -7.68
C TYR A 88 -13.51 -1.66 -9.05
N ARG A 89 -13.01 -0.45 -9.22
CA ARG A 89 -12.43 0.04 -10.48
C ARG A 89 -10.96 -0.31 -10.58
N SER A 90 -10.43 -0.29 -11.76
CA SER A 90 -9.01 -0.43 -12.06
C SER A 90 -8.65 0.46 -13.23
N GLU A 91 -7.37 0.74 -13.38
CA GLU A 91 -6.88 1.44 -14.57
C GLU A 91 -7.20 0.66 -15.85
N ALA A 92 -7.59 1.39 -16.90
CA ALA A 92 -8.00 0.79 -18.18
C ALA A 92 -6.86 -0.04 -18.82
N GLU A 93 -5.62 0.39 -18.58
CA GLU A 93 -4.39 -0.24 -19.10
C GLU A 93 -4.03 -1.54 -18.37
N LEU A 94 -4.72 -1.87 -17.28
CA LEU A 94 -4.46 -3.08 -16.48
C LEU A 94 -5.64 -4.07 -16.51
N PRO A 95 -5.92 -4.74 -17.65
CA PRO A 95 -7.07 -5.65 -17.78
C PRO A 95 -7.08 -6.79 -16.77
N SER A 96 -5.90 -7.26 -16.35
CA SER A 96 -5.74 -8.31 -15.33
C SER A 96 -6.15 -7.85 -13.91
N ALA A 97 -6.23 -6.54 -13.68
CA ALA A 97 -6.68 -5.95 -12.42
C ALA A 97 -8.19 -5.68 -12.39
N ARG A 98 -8.94 -6.02 -13.42
CA ARG A 98 -10.40 -5.83 -13.44
C ARG A 98 -11.10 -6.69 -12.41
N ALA A 99 -12.08 -6.10 -11.75
CA ALA A 99 -12.97 -6.80 -10.84
C ALA A 99 -13.84 -7.83 -11.60
N PRO A 100 -14.19 -8.99 -11.01
CA PRO A 100 -15.05 -9.98 -11.66
C PRO A 100 -16.32 -9.40 -12.28
N LEU A 101 -17.05 -8.55 -11.54
CA LEU A 101 -18.30 -7.96 -12.03
C LEU A 101 -18.10 -6.88 -13.11
N SER A 102 -16.93 -6.25 -13.20
CA SER A 102 -16.63 -5.20 -14.20
C SER A 102 -16.17 -5.73 -15.54
N ARG A 103 -16.02 -7.06 -15.69
CA ARG A 103 -15.62 -7.66 -16.97
C ARG A 103 -16.69 -7.42 -18.04
N PRO A 104 -16.33 -7.08 -19.28
CA PRO A 104 -17.29 -6.74 -20.32
C PRO A 104 -18.34 -7.83 -20.57
N GLU A 105 -17.93 -9.10 -20.49
CA GLU A 105 -18.80 -10.26 -20.68
C GLU A 105 -19.80 -10.49 -19.52
N VAL A 106 -19.51 -9.94 -18.34
CA VAL A 106 -20.39 -10.03 -17.14
C VAL A 106 -21.38 -8.86 -17.11
N ASP A 107 -20.92 -7.65 -17.40
CA ASP A 107 -21.72 -6.41 -17.49
C ASP A 107 -22.71 -6.23 -16.34
N VAL A 108 -22.25 -6.40 -15.10
CA VAL A 108 -23.01 -6.07 -13.88
C VAL A 108 -22.59 -4.68 -13.41
N LYS A 109 -23.57 -3.84 -13.08
CA LYS A 109 -23.37 -2.44 -12.72
C LYS A 109 -23.88 -2.13 -11.32
N GLU A 110 -23.45 -1.01 -10.78
CA GLU A 110 -24.00 -0.44 -9.56
C GLU A 110 -25.51 -0.26 -9.69
N GLY A 111 -26.24 -0.61 -8.64
CA GLY A 111 -27.70 -0.64 -8.63
C GLY A 111 -28.34 -1.95 -9.12
N ASP A 112 -27.58 -2.87 -9.76
CA ASP A 112 -28.08 -4.20 -10.10
C ASP A 112 -28.25 -5.05 -8.83
N VAL A 113 -29.17 -6.01 -8.84
CA VAL A 113 -29.48 -6.88 -7.69
C VAL A 113 -29.21 -8.34 -8.05
N ILE A 114 -28.32 -8.98 -7.30
CA ILE A 114 -28.04 -10.43 -7.38
C ILE A 114 -29.10 -11.16 -6.58
N THR A 115 -29.85 -12.05 -7.21
CA THR A 115 -30.97 -12.77 -6.59
C THR A 115 -30.66 -14.23 -6.34
N ALA A 116 -29.76 -14.87 -7.12
CA ALA A 116 -29.36 -16.26 -6.91
C ALA A 116 -27.89 -16.49 -7.31
N VAL A 117 -27.25 -17.47 -6.66
CA VAL A 117 -25.91 -18.00 -6.94
C VAL A 117 -26.02 -19.48 -7.18
N ASN A 118 -25.62 -19.98 -8.36
CA ASN A 118 -25.72 -21.39 -8.76
C ASN A 118 -27.10 -21.99 -8.50
N GLY A 119 -28.17 -21.25 -8.81
CA GLY A 119 -29.55 -21.63 -8.64
C GLY A 119 -30.09 -21.56 -7.21
N LYS A 120 -29.28 -21.18 -6.22
CA LYS A 120 -29.72 -21.00 -4.83
C LYS A 120 -30.07 -19.52 -4.60
N ASP A 121 -31.25 -19.26 -4.02
CA ASP A 121 -31.71 -17.95 -3.62
C ASP A 121 -30.74 -17.35 -2.56
N VAL A 122 -30.28 -16.12 -2.80
CA VAL A 122 -29.34 -15.44 -1.90
C VAL A 122 -29.97 -15.04 -0.58
N LEU A 123 -31.29 -14.84 -0.53
CA LEU A 123 -32.00 -14.49 0.70
C LEU A 123 -32.27 -15.70 1.58
N GLY A 124 -32.22 -16.91 1.02
CA GLY A 124 -32.30 -18.19 1.74
C GLY A 124 -31.01 -18.55 2.49
N ALA A 125 -29.88 -17.89 2.18
CA ALA A 125 -28.62 -18.06 2.90
C ALA A 125 -28.48 -17.00 4.01
N ARG A 126 -27.65 -17.29 5.02
CA ARG A 126 -27.29 -16.31 6.07
C ARG A 126 -26.62 -15.08 5.44
N ASP A 127 -25.66 -15.33 4.55
CA ASP A 127 -24.94 -14.31 3.78
C ASP A 127 -24.58 -14.86 2.39
N ILE A 128 -24.44 -13.98 1.39
CA ILE A 128 -24.05 -14.38 0.03
C ILE A 128 -22.66 -15.04 0.01
N SER A 129 -21.79 -14.71 0.93
CA SER A 129 -20.46 -15.33 1.07
C SER A 129 -20.53 -16.83 1.34
N ASP A 130 -21.59 -17.33 2.01
CA ASP A 130 -21.81 -18.75 2.23
C ASP A 130 -22.00 -19.51 0.90
N LEU A 131 -22.59 -18.84 -0.10
CA LEU A 131 -22.81 -19.40 -1.44
C LEU A 131 -21.57 -19.29 -2.34
N LEU A 132 -20.59 -18.47 -1.93
CA LEU A 132 -19.33 -18.27 -2.63
C LEU A 132 -18.15 -19.02 -2.00
N LEU A 133 -18.38 -19.80 -0.94
CA LEU A 133 -17.34 -20.63 -0.33
C LEU A 133 -16.75 -21.61 -1.35
N ASN A 134 -15.41 -21.67 -1.42
CA ASN A 134 -14.63 -22.50 -2.35
C ASN A 134 -14.94 -22.27 -3.84
N GLN A 135 -15.44 -21.06 -4.20
CA GLN A 135 -15.76 -20.68 -5.57
C GLN A 135 -14.68 -19.80 -6.23
N ALA A 136 -13.59 -19.46 -5.53
CA ALA A 136 -12.50 -18.72 -6.15
C ALA A 136 -11.97 -19.47 -7.39
N ASP A 137 -11.77 -18.71 -8.48
CA ASP A 137 -11.27 -19.19 -9.78
C ASP A 137 -12.17 -20.23 -10.49
N LYS A 138 -13.42 -20.40 -10.02
CA LYS A 138 -14.43 -21.26 -10.65
C LYS A 138 -15.53 -20.42 -11.28
N GLN A 139 -16.14 -20.93 -12.33
CA GLN A 139 -17.32 -20.30 -12.93
C GLN A 139 -18.52 -20.44 -12.00
N VAL A 140 -19.18 -19.32 -11.74
CA VAL A 140 -20.39 -19.22 -10.91
C VAL A 140 -21.49 -18.57 -11.72
N LEU A 141 -22.67 -19.18 -11.72
CA LEU A 141 -23.86 -18.63 -12.37
C LEU A 141 -24.58 -17.69 -11.39
N LEU A 142 -24.68 -16.41 -11.73
CA LEU A 142 -25.49 -15.44 -11.01
C LEU A 142 -26.80 -15.18 -11.76
N GLN A 143 -27.90 -15.01 -11.00
CA GLN A 143 -29.13 -14.37 -11.49
C GLN A 143 -29.13 -12.92 -11.05
N VAL A 144 -29.21 -12.00 -12.02
CA VAL A 144 -29.08 -10.55 -11.78
C VAL A 144 -30.28 -9.81 -12.37
N LYS A 145 -30.88 -8.92 -11.60
CA LYS A 145 -31.91 -7.98 -12.06
C LYS A 145 -31.31 -6.59 -12.20
N ARG A 146 -31.63 -5.89 -13.27
CA ARG A 146 -31.25 -4.49 -13.52
C ARG A 146 -32.09 -3.50 -12.69
N GLY A 147 -31.56 -2.30 -12.51
CA GLY A 147 -32.32 -1.13 -12.06
C GLY A 147 -32.96 -1.30 -10.68
N ASN A 148 -32.17 -1.57 -9.66
CA ASN A 148 -32.66 -1.77 -8.28
C ASN A 148 -33.72 -2.91 -8.15
N GLY A 149 -33.51 -4.00 -8.89
CA GLY A 149 -34.35 -5.19 -8.83
C GLY A 149 -35.60 -5.15 -9.71
N LYS A 150 -35.86 -4.08 -10.45
CA LYS A 150 -37.06 -3.90 -11.28
C LYS A 150 -36.97 -4.58 -12.65
N GLY A 151 -35.76 -4.90 -13.14
CA GLY A 151 -35.56 -5.56 -14.42
C GLY A 151 -35.93 -7.03 -14.41
N ALA A 152 -36.11 -7.64 -15.60
CA ALA A 152 -36.21 -9.08 -15.75
C ALA A 152 -34.88 -9.74 -15.31
N PRO A 153 -34.93 -10.92 -14.64
CA PRO A 153 -33.71 -11.65 -14.27
C PRO A 153 -32.93 -12.05 -15.53
N ARG A 154 -31.60 -11.88 -15.48
CA ARG A 154 -30.69 -12.41 -16.50
C ARG A 154 -29.63 -13.28 -15.84
N ALA A 155 -29.23 -14.33 -16.53
CA ALA A 155 -28.13 -15.20 -16.14
C ALA A 155 -26.80 -14.60 -16.59
N VAL A 156 -25.81 -14.54 -15.69
CA VAL A 156 -24.43 -14.17 -16.01
C VAL A 156 -23.47 -15.16 -15.37
N ILE A 157 -22.40 -15.47 -16.09
CA ILE A 157 -21.32 -16.32 -15.56
C ILE A 157 -20.20 -15.39 -15.11
N VAL A 158 -19.77 -15.56 -13.86
CA VAL A 158 -18.67 -14.80 -13.28
C VAL A 158 -17.65 -15.75 -12.66
N THR A 159 -16.38 -15.35 -12.64
CA THR A 159 -15.33 -16.10 -11.93
C THR A 159 -14.93 -15.29 -10.71
N PRO A 160 -15.41 -15.64 -9.50
CA PRO A 160 -15.02 -14.99 -8.26
C PRO A 160 -13.53 -15.12 -8.00
N VAL A 161 -12.97 -14.20 -7.22
CA VAL A 161 -11.57 -14.20 -6.81
C VAL A 161 -11.40 -14.56 -5.34
N ASN A 162 -10.24 -15.05 -4.94
CA ASN A 162 -9.94 -15.26 -3.52
C ASN A 162 -9.88 -13.91 -2.75
N MET A 163 -9.93 -13.99 -1.41
CA MET A 163 -10.00 -12.79 -0.56
C MET A 163 -8.73 -11.92 -0.63
N ALA A 164 -7.57 -12.48 -0.91
CA ALA A 164 -6.35 -11.69 -1.12
C ALA A 164 -6.49 -10.80 -2.37
N LYS A 165 -7.00 -11.36 -3.47
CA LYS A 165 -7.30 -10.61 -4.70
C LYS A 165 -8.45 -9.62 -4.49
N GLN A 166 -9.51 -9.99 -3.77
CA GLN A 166 -10.61 -9.10 -3.41
C GLN A 166 -10.10 -7.85 -2.65
N THR A 167 -9.22 -8.07 -1.66
CA THR A 167 -8.60 -6.98 -0.89
C THR A 167 -7.71 -6.10 -1.79
N ALA A 168 -6.94 -6.72 -2.69
CA ALA A 168 -6.10 -5.98 -3.63
C ALA A 168 -6.91 -5.12 -4.61
N LEU A 169 -8.09 -5.63 -5.08
CA LEU A 169 -9.01 -4.86 -5.93
C LEU A 169 -9.58 -3.65 -5.19
N ARG A 170 -10.04 -3.85 -3.95
CA ARG A 170 -10.51 -2.75 -3.09
C ARG A 170 -9.44 -1.70 -2.87
N TYR A 171 -8.21 -2.13 -2.63
CA TYR A 171 -7.08 -1.24 -2.43
C TYR A 171 -6.75 -0.44 -3.70
N GLY A 172 -6.73 -1.10 -4.88
CA GLY A 172 -6.50 -0.43 -6.16
C GLY A 172 -7.58 0.60 -6.51
N ASP A 173 -8.84 0.33 -6.19
CA ASP A 173 -9.93 1.29 -6.36
C ASP A 173 -9.73 2.54 -5.47
N TRP A 174 -9.26 2.33 -4.22
CA TRP A 174 -8.91 3.43 -3.34
C TRP A 174 -7.76 4.28 -3.91
N GLU A 175 -6.68 3.67 -4.41
CA GLU A 175 -5.56 4.39 -5.04
C GLU A 175 -6.01 5.20 -6.25
N LEU A 176 -6.79 4.58 -7.13
CA LEU A 176 -7.33 5.25 -8.32
C LEU A 176 -8.18 6.46 -7.93
N SER A 177 -9.02 6.31 -6.90
CA SER A 177 -9.84 7.40 -6.40
C SER A 177 -9.02 8.58 -5.87
N ARG A 178 -7.86 8.32 -5.23
CA ARG A 178 -6.95 9.39 -4.76
C ARG A 178 -6.29 10.09 -5.94
N ALA A 179 -5.80 9.35 -6.92
CA ALA A 179 -5.22 9.91 -8.13
C ALA A 179 -6.23 10.80 -8.89
N GLU A 180 -7.47 10.36 -9.04
CA GLU A 180 -8.56 11.13 -9.65
C GLU A 180 -8.88 12.42 -8.87
N GLN A 181 -8.93 12.35 -7.54
CA GLN A 181 -9.13 13.52 -6.68
C GLN A 181 -8.02 14.56 -6.87
N VAL A 182 -6.75 14.11 -6.87
CA VAL A 182 -5.61 15.00 -7.10
C VAL A 182 -5.67 15.65 -8.48
N ALA A 183 -5.96 14.86 -9.51
CA ALA A 183 -6.06 15.37 -10.89
C ALA A 183 -7.21 16.39 -11.02
N ALA A 184 -8.38 16.10 -10.47
CA ALA A 184 -9.54 16.99 -10.51
C ALA A 184 -9.27 18.31 -9.74
N ALA A 185 -8.77 18.22 -8.50
CA ALA A 185 -8.52 19.39 -7.66
C ALA A 185 -7.43 20.30 -8.24
N SER A 186 -6.45 19.74 -8.96
CA SER A 186 -5.32 20.49 -9.53
C SER A 186 -5.47 20.82 -11.02
N GLN A 187 -6.59 20.45 -11.65
CA GLN A 187 -6.78 20.54 -13.11
C GLN A 187 -5.64 19.81 -13.88
N GLY A 188 -5.19 18.69 -13.34
CA GLY A 188 -4.11 17.88 -13.90
C GLY A 188 -2.71 18.45 -13.72
N ARG A 189 -2.50 19.51 -12.98
CA ARG A 189 -1.17 20.12 -12.75
C ARG A 189 -0.33 19.33 -11.74
N ILE A 190 -0.98 18.65 -10.79
CA ILE A 190 -0.34 17.83 -9.76
C ILE A 190 -0.61 16.37 -10.09
N GLY A 191 0.43 15.54 -10.01
CA GLY A 191 0.36 14.10 -10.11
C GLY A 191 0.26 13.44 -8.73
N TYR A 192 -0.10 12.16 -8.75
CA TYR A 192 -0.16 11.31 -7.57
C TYR A 192 0.41 9.93 -7.92
N LEU A 193 1.15 9.36 -7.02
CA LEU A 193 1.51 7.95 -7.03
C LEU A 193 1.50 7.39 -5.61
N HIS A 194 1.14 6.14 -5.48
CA HIS A 194 1.13 5.42 -4.21
C HIS A 194 2.05 4.22 -4.24
N LEU A 195 2.80 4.01 -3.17
CA LEU A 195 3.68 2.85 -2.98
C LEU A 195 3.17 2.01 -1.81
N ARG A 196 2.58 0.86 -2.14
CA ARG A 196 2.05 -0.09 -1.13
C ARG A 196 3.16 -0.76 -0.32
N ALA A 197 4.28 -0.97 -0.97
CA ALA A 197 5.48 -1.55 -0.39
C ALA A 197 6.72 -1.05 -1.14
N MET A 198 7.89 -1.50 -0.71
CA MET A 198 9.18 -1.23 -1.32
C MET A 198 9.81 -2.53 -1.83
N GLY A 199 9.02 -3.37 -2.50
CA GLY A 199 9.45 -4.64 -3.07
C GLY A 199 9.74 -4.56 -4.56
N ALA A 200 10.21 -5.67 -5.15
CA ALA A 200 10.55 -5.73 -6.58
C ALA A 200 9.36 -5.39 -7.51
N ASN A 201 8.15 -5.78 -7.14
CA ASN A 201 6.94 -5.46 -7.91
C ASN A 201 6.60 -3.97 -7.84
N ASP A 202 6.98 -3.28 -6.77
CA ASP A 202 6.70 -1.87 -6.56
C ASP A 202 7.62 -0.98 -7.41
N ILE A 203 8.79 -1.48 -7.84
CA ILE A 203 9.65 -0.80 -8.82
C ILE A 203 8.90 -0.56 -10.13
N ALA A 204 8.18 -1.56 -10.64
CA ALA A 204 7.43 -1.44 -11.88
C ALA A 204 6.26 -0.44 -11.73
N SER A 205 5.53 -0.50 -10.61
CA SER A 205 4.47 0.45 -10.30
C SER A 205 5.01 1.87 -10.16
N PHE A 206 6.11 2.05 -9.41
CA PHE A 206 6.76 3.35 -9.30
C PHE A 206 7.20 3.88 -10.67
N ALA A 207 7.86 3.08 -11.48
CA ALA A 207 8.33 3.51 -12.80
C ALA A 207 7.16 3.96 -13.69
N ARG A 208 6.09 3.15 -13.76
CA ARG A 208 4.89 3.49 -14.52
C ARG A 208 4.32 4.84 -14.08
N ASP A 209 4.06 4.99 -12.79
CA ASP A 209 3.33 6.13 -12.25
C ASP A 209 4.22 7.39 -12.17
N PHE A 210 5.50 7.21 -11.84
CA PHE A 210 6.46 8.31 -11.83
C PHE A 210 6.67 8.91 -13.23
N TYR A 211 6.88 8.06 -14.25
CA TYR A 211 7.09 8.53 -15.61
C TYR A 211 5.81 9.08 -16.25
N ALA A 212 4.64 8.56 -15.89
CA ALA A 212 3.35 9.16 -16.29
C ALA A 212 3.18 10.59 -15.73
N ASN A 213 3.76 10.87 -14.59
CA ASN A 213 3.67 12.17 -13.91
C ASN A 213 4.92 13.06 -14.10
N ILE A 214 5.93 12.64 -14.88
CA ILE A 214 7.23 13.31 -14.97
C ILE A 214 7.15 14.77 -15.43
N ASN A 215 6.13 15.12 -16.20
CA ASN A 215 5.90 16.46 -16.72
C ASN A 215 4.92 17.30 -15.88
N ARG A 216 4.38 16.77 -14.78
CA ARG A 216 3.52 17.54 -13.87
C ARG A 216 4.32 18.62 -13.15
N GLU A 217 3.63 19.66 -12.70
CA GLU A 217 4.24 20.75 -11.95
C GLU A 217 4.46 20.43 -10.48
N GLY A 218 3.62 19.52 -9.93
CA GLY A 218 3.74 18.95 -8.59
C GLY A 218 3.51 17.45 -8.61
N LEU A 219 4.00 16.74 -7.60
CA LEU A 219 3.77 15.31 -7.41
C LEU A 219 3.61 15.00 -5.92
N ILE A 220 2.53 14.30 -5.58
CA ILE A 220 2.33 13.69 -4.28
C ILE A 220 2.80 12.24 -4.36
N ILE A 221 3.76 11.87 -3.51
CA ILE A 221 4.21 10.50 -3.31
C ILE A 221 3.60 10.01 -2.00
N ASP A 222 2.67 9.07 -2.08
CA ASP A 222 1.95 8.54 -0.93
C ASP A 222 2.55 7.20 -0.49
N VAL A 223 3.19 7.20 0.67
CA VAL A 223 3.74 5.99 1.31
C VAL A 223 2.97 5.62 2.57
N ARG A 224 1.77 6.15 2.75
CA ARG A 224 0.88 5.70 3.82
C ARG A 224 0.60 4.21 3.67
N ARG A 225 0.59 3.48 4.80
CA ARG A 225 0.40 2.01 4.83
C ARG A 225 1.45 1.21 4.06
N ASN A 226 2.60 1.80 3.77
CA ASN A 226 3.69 1.09 3.09
C ASN A 226 4.27 -0.01 3.98
N ASN A 227 4.31 -1.24 3.47
CA ASN A 227 4.75 -2.41 4.24
C ASN A 227 6.28 -2.61 4.27
N GLY A 228 7.06 -1.66 3.73
CA GLY A 228 8.51 -1.77 3.65
C GLY A 228 9.01 -2.65 2.50
N GLY A 229 10.29 -2.91 2.51
CA GLY A 229 11.02 -3.66 1.46
C GLY A 229 12.50 -3.31 1.48
N ASN A 230 13.09 -2.97 0.31
CA ASN A 230 14.50 -2.60 0.18
C ASN A 230 14.83 -1.81 -1.11
N ILE A 231 13.94 -0.91 -1.55
CA ILE A 231 14.14 -0.13 -2.78
C ILE A 231 14.14 1.40 -2.55
N ASP A 232 14.14 1.85 -1.30
CA ASP A 232 14.17 3.27 -0.93
C ASP A 232 15.23 4.05 -1.67
N SER A 233 16.47 3.57 -1.65
CA SER A 233 17.64 4.20 -2.27
C SER A 233 17.50 4.29 -3.79
N TRP A 234 16.91 3.28 -4.43
CA TRP A 234 16.65 3.28 -5.86
C TRP A 234 15.62 4.36 -6.24
N ILE A 235 14.59 4.55 -5.43
CA ILE A 235 13.57 5.60 -5.63
C ILE A 235 14.20 6.98 -5.40
N ILE A 236 14.91 7.16 -4.28
CA ILE A 236 15.57 8.43 -3.91
C ILE A 236 16.54 8.84 -5.00
N GLU A 237 17.31 7.92 -5.59
CA GLU A 237 18.20 8.21 -6.72
C GLU A 237 17.45 8.89 -7.88
N LYS A 238 16.21 8.44 -8.20
CA LYS A 238 15.42 9.05 -9.28
C LYS A 238 14.96 10.47 -8.91
N LEU A 239 14.65 10.71 -7.65
CA LEU A 239 14.22 12.01 -7.15
C LEU A 239 15.39 13.01 -7.04
N LEU A 240 16.61 12.53 -6.82
CA LEU A 240 17.84 13.35 -6.77
C LEU A 240 18.30 13.84 -8.15
N ARG A 241 17.80 13.27 -9.24
CA ARG A 241 18.22 13.63 -10.59
C ARG A 241 17.92 15.10 -10.88
N LYS A 242 18.90 15.83 -11.47
CA LYS A 242 18.76 17.23 -11.84
C LYS A 242 19.02 17.42 -13.32
N ALA A 243 18.14 18.16 -13.99
CA ALA A 243 18.40 18.57 -15.36
C ALA A 243 19.56 19.59 -15.38
N TRP A 244 20.59 19.33 -16.18
CA TRP A 244 21.72 20.22 -16.36
C TRP A 244 21.73 20.88 -17.76
N ALA A 245 20.93 20.33 -18.70
CA ALA A 245 20.75 20.87 -20.05
C ALA A 245 19.38 20.46 -20.60
N TYR A 246 19.02 21.00 -21.75
CA TYR A 246 17.78 20.65 -22.46
C TYR A 246 18.05 20.41 -23.95
N TRP A 247 17.40 19.40 -24.50
CA TRP A 247 17.31 19.16 -25.92
C TRP A 247 16.09 19.89 -26.45
N ALA A 248 16.26 20.69 -27.50
CA ALA A 248 15.18 21.49 -28.10
C ALA A 248 15.04 21.14 -29.60
N PRO A 249 14.38 20.02 -29.95
CA PRO A 249 14.12 19.71 -31.34
C PRO A 249 13.13 20.72 -31.96
N PRO A 250 13.24 21.04 -33.24
CA PRO A 250 12.32 21.97 -33.90
C PRO A 250 10.85 21.50 -33.80
N GLY A 251 9.97 22.38 -33.34
CA GLY A 251 8.53 22.13 -33.27
C GLY A 251 8.07 21.16 -32.17
N VAL A 252 8.97 20.75 -31.28
CA VAL A 252 8.66 19.84 -30.16
C VAL A 252 9.05 20.48 -28.84
N GLN A 253 8.33 20.16 -27.78
CA GLN A 253 8.70 20.65 -26.44
C GLN A 253 10.10 20.16 -26.05
N PRO A 254 10.93 21.01 -25.45
CA PRO A 254 12.24 20.61 -24.96
C PRO A 254 12.14 19.49 -23.92
N SER A 255 13.11 18.60 -23.94
CA SER A 255 13.28 17.53 -22.94
C SER A 255 14.56 17.72 -22.13
N SER A 256 14.54 17.26 -20.88
CA SER A 256 15.70 17.41 -19.99
C SER A 256 16.82 16.42 -20.32
N ASN A 257 18.04 16.88 -20.20
CA ASN A 257 19.24 16.09 -20.00
C ASN A 257 19.70 16.32 -18.53
N MET A 258 19.79 15.39 -17.66
CA MET A 258 19.44 13.97 -17.58
C MET A 258 17.98 13.69 -17.94
N GLN A 259 17.79 12.66 -18.75
CA GLN A 259 16.44 12.25 -19.17
C GLN A 259 15.58 11.83 -17.97
N ASN A 260 14.28 12.04 -18.10
CA ASN A 260 13.31 11.66 -17.06
C ASN A 260 13.60 12.25 -15.68
N THR A 261 14.02 13.53 -15.64
CA THR A 261 14.16 14.29 -14.40
C THR A 261 12.82 14.94 -14.05
N PHE A 262 12.31 14.67 -12.86
CA PHE A 262 11.17 15.42 -12.33
C PHE A 262 11.62 16.83 -11.95
N ARG A 263 10.93 17.85 -12.45
CA ARG A 263 11.28 19.27 -12.30
C ARG A 263 10.29 20.06 -11.46
N GLY A 264 9.25 19.40 -10.98
CA GLY A 264 8.20 20.00 -10.17
C GLY A 264 8.49 19.97 -8.68
N HIS A 265 7.50 20.34 -7.89
CA HIS A 265 7.56 20.27 -6.44
C HIS A 265 7.02 18.95 -5.93
N LEU A 266 7.56 18.46 -4.82
CA LEU A 266 7.19 17.20 -4.19
C LEU A 266 6.55 17.43 -2.83
N VAL A 267 5.60 16.59 -2.47
CA VAL A 267 5.12 16.35 -1.09
C VAL A 267 5.04 14.84 -0.89
N VAL A 268 5.41 14.35 0.29
CA VAL A 268 5.31 12.94 0.64
C VAL A 268 4.28 12.78 1.76
N LEU A 269 3.34 11.84 1.59
CA LEU A 269 2.38 11.45 2.62
C LEU A 269 2.89 10.24 3.41
N VAL A 270 2.79 10.32 4.73
CA VAL A 270 3.18 9.26 5.67
C VAL A 270 2.09 9.06 6.72
N ASP A 271 2.00 7.86 7.29
CA ASP A 271 1.10 7.57 8.41
C ASP A 271 1.75 6.60 9.41
N GLU A 272 1.04 6.29 10.49
CA GLU A 272 1.46 5.35 11.53
C GLU A 272 1.61 3.90 11.05
N LEU A 273 1.14 3.59 9.85
CA LEU A 273 1.29 2.30 9.18
C LEU A 273 2.40 2.30 8.11
N THR A 274 3.04 3.44 7.88
CA THR A 274 4.29 3.48 7.10
C THR A 274 5.37 2.76 7.88
N TYR A 275 5.92 1.67 7.32
CA TYR A 275 6.70 0.69 8.04
C TYR A 275 8.02 0.37 7.33
N SER A 276 9.06 0.05 8.09
CA SER A 276 10.34 -0.51 7.58
C SER A 276 10.98 0.36 6.49
N ASP A 277 11.21 -0.15 5.28
CA ASP A 277 11.83 0.59 4.17
C ASP A 277 11.03 1.83 3.72
N GLY A 278 9.69 1.83 3.95
CA GLY A 278 8.87 3.02 3.78
C GLY A 278 9.27 4.15 4.73
N GLU A 279 9.73 3.80 5.94
CA GLU A 279 10.26 4.75 6.91
C GLU A 279 11.67 5.20 6.53
N THR A 280 12.51 4.29 6.02
CA THR A 280 13.86 4.60 5.50
C THR A 280 13.74 5.59 4.34
N PHE A 281 12.80 5.37 3.43
CA PHE A 281 12.48 6.33 2.38
C PHE A 281 12.08 7.69 2.94
N ALA A 282 11.13 7.74 3.88
CA ALA A 282 10.68 8.99 4.50
C ALA A 282 11.82 9.73 5.23
N ALA A 283 12.67 9.00 5.97
CA ALA A 283 13.86 9.56 6.63
C ALA A 283 14.85 10.12 5.62
N GLY A 284 15.09 9.41 4.51
CA GLY A 284 15.96 9.86 3.42
C GLY A 284 15.42 11.11 2.73
N ILE A 285 14.12 11.17 2.42
CA ILE A 285 13.47 12.38 1.86
C ILE A 285 13.70 13.58 2.76
N LYS A 286 13.53 13.42 4.06
CA LYS A 286 13.72 14.49 5.06
C LYS A 286 15.19 14.90 5.18
N ALA A 287 16.10 13.95 5.35
CA ALA A 287 17.52 14.17 5.50
C ALA A 287 18.13 14.88 4.28
N LEU A 288 17.70 14.52 3.08
CA LEU A 288 18.13 15.09 1.82
C LEU A 288 17.33 16.37 1.43
N LYS A 289 16.33 16.75 2.23
CA LYS A 289 15.47 17.94 2.00
C LYS A 289 14.80 17.92 0.62
N LEU A 290 14.34 16.76 0.17
CA LEU A 290 13.76 16.60 -1.16
C LEU A 290 12.29 17.06 -1.20
N ALA A 291 11.54 16.83 -0.13
CA ALA A 291 10.14 17.19 0.00
C ALA A 291 9.74 17.32 1.48
N PRO A 292 8.71 18.12 1.81
CA PRO A 292 8.07 18.04 3.11
C PRO A 292 7.28 16.74 3.26
N LEU A 293 7.28 16.20 4.49
CA LEU A 293 6.46 15.08 4.91
C LEU A 293 5.17 15.58 5.56
N VAL A 294 4.02 15.05 5.16
CA VAL A 294 2.70 15.39 5.70
C VAL A 294 2.01 14.13 6.21
N GLY A 295 1.40 14.18 7.37
CA GLY A 295 0.62 13.06 7.91
C GLY A 295 0.90 12.78 9.37
N LYS A 296 1.08 11.50 9.73
CA LYS A 296 1.37 11.06 11.10
C LYS A 296 2.77 10.48 11.20
N ARG A 297 3.31 10.46 12.42
CA ARG A 297 4.58 9.79 12.74
C ARG A 297 4.51 8.32 12.34
N THR A 298 5.54 7.81 11.68
CA THR A 298 5.61 6.44 11.17
C THR A 298 5.79 5.41 12.29
N ALA A 299 5.72 4.12 11.95
CA ALA A 299 5.66 3.00 12.91
C ALA A 299 6.84 2.90 13.88
N GLY A 300 8.06 3.18 13.42
CA GLY A 300 9.27 3.06 14.24
C GLY A 300 10.01 1.74 14.10
N ALA A 301 10.00 1.13 12.92
CA ALA A 301 10.65 -0.16 12.62
C ALA A 301 11.88 0.04 11.71
N GLY A 302 12.94 0.62 12.26
CA GLY A 302 14.12 1.03 11.50
C GLY A 302 15.27 0.03 11.43
N VAL A 303 15.20 -1.08 12.15
CA VAL A 303 16.27 -2.08 12.14
C VAL A 303 15.99 -3.15 11.09
N TRP A 304 16.91 -3.34 10.17
CA TRP A 304 16.82 -4.34 9.12
C TRP A 304 17.04 -5.75 9.63
N LEU A 305 16.51 -6.74 8.89
CA LEU A 305 16.54 -8.15 9.24
C LEU A 305 16.92 -9.00 8.03
N SER A 306 17.40 -10.21 8.29
CA SER A 306 17.47 -11.27 7.29
C SER A 306 16.37 -12.32 7.50
N ASP A 307 15.98 -13.02 6.42
CA ASP A 307 15.06 -14.15 6.49
C ASP A 307 15.81 -15.51 6.66
N ASN A 308 17.03 -15.48 7.20
CA ASN A 308 17.89 -16.66 7.30
C ASN A 308 17.63 -17.51 8.56
N THR A 309 16.74 -17.07 9.44
CA THR A 309 16.51 -17.68 10.76
C THR A 309 15.31 -18.63 10.74
N ARG A 310 15.32 -19.62 9.82
CA ARG A 310 14.28 -20.65 9.74
C ARG A 310 14.44 -21.68 10.88
N LEU A 311 13.29 -22.08 11.41
CA LEU A 311 13.19 -23.14 12.42
C LEU A 311 12.98 -24.50 11.74
N ALA A 312 13.14 -25.59 12.50
CA ALA A 312 13.05 -26.96 11.98
C ALA A 312 11.68 -27.31 11.37
N ASP A 313 10.63 -26.64 11.81
CA ASP A 313 9.24 -26.78 11.35
C ASP A 313 8.86 -25.77 10.24
N ASN A 314 9.83 -25.23 9.51
CA ASN A 314 9.66 -24.15 8.54
C ASN A 314 9.10 -22.82 9.12
N GLY A 315 8.95 -22.71 10.43
CA GLY A 315 8.71 -21.44 11.09
C GLY A 315 9.92 -20.50 11.01
N MET A 316 9.74 -19.27 11.43
CA MET A 316 10.81 -18.28 11.38
C MET A 316 10.86 -17.49 12.69
N ALA A 317 12.05 -17.38 13.27
CA ALA A 317 12.32 -16.48 14.39
C ALA A 317 13.13 -15.28 13.88
N ARG A 318 12.45 -14.27 13.35
CA ARG A 318 13.10 -13.07 12.84
C ARG A 318 13.76 -12.28 13.96
N VAL A 319 14.94 -11.77 13.66
CA VAL A 319 15.72 -10.93 14.57
C VAL A 319 16.00 -9.61 13.90
N ALA A 320 15.87 -8.52 14.63
CA ALA A 320 16.30 -7.19 14.19
C ALA A 320 17.84 -7.14 14.24
N GLU A 321 18.50 -7.20 13.07
CA GLU A 321 19.94 -7.47 12.97
C GLU A 321 20.78 -6.23 12.66
N ASN A 322 20.33 -5.36 11.75
CA ASN A 322 21.12 -4.25 11.23
C ASN A 322 20.46 -2.92 11.58
N GLY A 323 20.93 -2.27 12.63
CA GLY A 323 20.50 -0.92 13.00
C GLY A 323 21.04 0.14 12.05
N GLN A 324 20.28 1.21 11.84
CA GLN A 324 20.63 2.32 10.98
C GLN A 324 20.91 3.59 11.80
N PHE A 325 21.98 4.32 11.46
CA PHE A 325 22.29 5.62 12.06
C PHE A 325 22.59 6.66 10.96
N GLY A 326 22.30 7.93 11.28
CA GLY A 326 22.54 9.05 10.39
C GLY A 326 24.02 9.44 10.28
N ILE A 327 24.33 10.33 9.36
CA ILE A 327 25.69 10.88 9.16
C ILE A 327 26.21 11.62 10.41
N ASP A 328 25.32 12.00 11.31
CA ASP A 328 25.61 12.63 12.61
C ASP A 328 25.83 11.62 13.74
N GLY A 329 25.75 10.32 13.43
CA GLY A 329 25.91 9.22 14.38
C GLY A 329 24.69 8.91 15.23
N GLN A 330 23.56 9.59 15.05
CA GLN A 330 22.32 9.32 15.80
C GLN A 330 21.59 8.12 15.21
N TRP A 331 21.09 7.20 16.07
CA TRP A 331 20.26 6.09 15.65
C TRP A 331 18.94 6.60 15.05
N LEU A 332 18.53 6.03 13.92
CA LEU A 332 17.37 6.45 13.17
C LEU A 332 16.20 5.46 13.37
N ILE A 333 14.98 6.01 13.35
CA ILE A 333 13.72 5.29 13.16
C ILE A 333 13.33 4.36 14.32
N GLU A 334 14.19 3.39 14.68
CA GLU A 334 13.83 2.30 15.60
C GLU A 334 13.25 2.81 16.94
N GLY A 335 11.99 2.47 17.20
CA GLY A 335 11.25 2.88 18.38
C GLY A 335 10.75 4.34 18.39
N VAL A 336 11.20 5.17 17.44
CA VAL A 336 10.84 6.60 17.37
C VAL A 336 10.06 6.99 16.12
N GLY A 337 10.24 6.26 15.02
CA GLY A 337 9.62 6.58 13.73
C GLY A 337 10.15 7.87 13.09
N VAL A 338 9.58 8.23 11.96
CA VAL A 338 9.86 9.50 11.26
C VAL A 338 8.72 10.46 11.53
N VAL A 339 9.03 11.60 12.15
CA VAL A 339 8.06 12.65 12.45
C VAL A 339 7.83 13.49 11.19
N PRO A 340 6.58 13.69 10.73
CA PRO A 340 6.30 14.53 9.57
C PRO A 340 6.62 16.00 9.85
N ASP A 341 6.81 16.79 8.80
CA ASP A 341 7.02 18.25 8.90
C ASP A 341 5.69 18.98 9.16
N VAL A 342 4.58 18.41 8.70
CA VAL A 342 3.22 18.89 8.95
C VAL A 342 2.40 17.73 9.47
N GLU A 343 2.08 17.78 10.77
CA GLU A 343 1.25 16.74 11.39
C GLU A 343 -0.22 16.95 11.04
N VAL A 344 -0.82 15.94 10.42
CA VAL A 344 -2.24 15.92 10.01
C VAL A 344 -2.81 14.53 10.24
N ASP A 345 -3.97 14.46 10.88
CA ASP A 345 -4.70 13.21 11.07
C ASP A 345 -5.87 13.10 10.09
N ASN A 346 -6.23 11.86 9.79
CA ASN A 346 -7.45 11.52 9.05
C ASN A 346 -8.49 10.95 10.03
N PRO A 347 -9.44 11.76 10.55
CA PRO A 347 -10.44 11.28 11.48
C PRO A 347 -11.24 10.11 10.91
N PRO A 348 -11.43 9.00 11.65
CA PRO A 348 -12.03 7.76 11.11
C PRO A 348 -13.40 7.96 10.48
N HIS A 349 -14.27 8.76 11.08
CA HIS A 349 -15.61 9.03 10.55
C HIS A 349 -15.57 9.82 9.23
N ALA A 350 -14.71 10.84 9.12
CA ALA A 350 -14.53 11.59 7.87
C ALA A 350 -13.95 10.70 6.78
N THR A 351 -12.95 9.87 7.12
CA THR A 351 -12.32 8.93 6.19
C THR A 351 -13.30 7.88 5.69
N PHE A 352 -14.16 7.34 6.56
CA PHE A 352 -15.22 6.42 6.18
C PHE A 352 -16.18 7.03 5.16
N ASN A 353 -16.46 8.34 5.26
CA ASN A 353 -17.28 9.11 4.33
C ASN A 353 -16.49 9.68 3.14
N GLY A 354 -15.30 9.19 2.87
CA GLY A 354 -14.48 9.53 1.71
C GLY A 354 -13.56 10.74 1.87
N GLY A 355 -13.52 11.39 3.04
CA GLY A 355 -12.61 12.51 3.33
C GLY A 355 -11.17 12.03 3.46
N ASP A 356 -10.22 12.87 3.02
CA ASP A 356 -8.77 12.61 3.17
C ASP A 356 -8.04 13.93 3.46
N ARG A 357 -8.04 14.29 4.74
CA ARG A 357 -7.47 15.57 5.18
C ARG A 357 -5.98 15.68 4.91
N GLN A 358 -5.24 14.58 5.02
CA GLN A 358 -3.81 14.54 4.71
C GLN A 358 -3.56 14.85 3.23
N LEU A 359 -4.35 14.27 2.33
CA LEU A 359 -4.29 14.54 0.89
C LEU A 359 -4.66 15.99 0.55
N GLU A 360 -5.71 16.53 1.19
CA GLU A 360 -6.12 17.93 1.02
C GLU A 360 -4.99 18.89 1.40
N VAL A 361 -4.36 18.69 2.55
CA VAL A 361 -3.23 19.52 3.01
C VAL A 361 -2.05 19.44 2.06
N ALA A 362 -1.72 18.26 1.55
CA ALA A 362 -0.65 18.10 0.56
C ALA A 362 -0.96 18.85 -0.75
N LEU A 363 -2.21 18.80 -1.21
CA LEU A 363 -2.68 19.57 -2.37
C LEU A 363 -2.57 21.08 -2.15
N ASP A 364 -3.02 21.58 -1.00
CA ASP A 364 -2.96 23.01 -0.65
C ASP A 364 -1.51 23.50 -0.59
N MET A 365 -0.60 22.69 -0.01
CA MET A 365 0.83 23.00 0.05
C MET A 365 1.45 23.11 -1.34
N LEU A 366 1.15 22.15 -2.23
CA LEU A 366 1.65 22.19 -3.60
C LEU A 366 1.01 23.33 -4.39
N ALA A 367 -0.28 23.58 -4.26
CA ALA A 367 -0.96 24.69 -4.93
C ALA A 367 -0.37 26.04 -4.52
N LYS A 368 -0.07 26.24 -3.23
CA LYS A 368 0.63 27.42 -2.72
C LYS A 368 2.03 27.51 -3.30
N LYS A 369 2.79 26.41 -3.24
CA LYS A 369 4.18 26.37 -3.73
C LYS A 369 4.28 26.68 -5.22
N LEU A 370 3.33 26.19 -6.03
CA LEU A 370 3.26 26.46 -7.47
C LEU A 370 2.95 27.94 -7.79
N LYS A 371 2.24 28.64 -6.92
CA LYS A 371 1.99 30.10 -7.07
C LYS A 371 3.25 30.90 -6.71
N GLU A 372 3.93 30.53 -5.63
CA GLU A 372 5.11 31.26 -5.13
C GLU A 372 6.36 30.96 -5.96
N GLN A 373 6.49 29.74 -6.44
CA GLN A 373 7.64 29.23 -7.17
C GLN A 373 7.18 28.39 -8.36
N PRO A 374 6.66 29.00 -9.43
CA PRO A 374 6.21 28.25 -10.61
C PRO A 374 7.37 27.49 -11.23
N ARG A 375 7.07 26.32 -11.80
CA ARG A 375 8.09 25.54 -12.52
C ARG A 375 8.67 26.38 -13.65
N PRO A 376 10.02 26.53 -13.72
CA PRO A 376 10.65 27.31 -14.78
C PRO A 376 10.28 26.79 -16.18
N ALA A 377 9.86 27.70 -17.05
CA ALA A 377 9.63 27.38 -18.46
C ALA A 377 10.95 27.03 -19.15
N PHE A 378 10.86 26.27 -20.24
CA PHE A 378 12.01 26.04 -21.12
C PHE A 378 12.26 27.32 -21.92
N GLN A 379 13.42 27.97 -21.70
CA GLN A 379 13.83 29.16 -22.43
C GLN A 379 15.26 28.99 -22.94
N ALA A 380 15.37 28.90 -24.26
CA ALA A 380 16.68 28.93 -24.92
C ALA A 380 17.03 30.39 -25.33
N GLN A 381 18.27 30.77 -25.20
CA GLN A 381 18.77 31.98 -25.85
C GLN A 381 18.73 31.81 -27.38
N PRO A 382 18.65 32.91 -28.13
CA PRO A 382 18.80 32.85 -29.59
C PRO A 382 20.07 32.12 -29.99
N ILE A 383 19.98 31.30 -31.04
CA ILE A 383 21.16 30.59 -31.57
C ILE A 383 22.15 31.63 -32.07
N PRO A 384 23.43 31.60 -31.61
CA PRO A 384 24.44 32.53 -32.07
C PRO A 384 24.63 32.41 -33.59
N ALA A 385 24.72 33.56 -34.27
CA ALA A 385 25.09 33.56 -35.65
C ALA A 385 26.54 33.04 -35.81
N LEU A 386 26.79 32.22 -36.82
CA LEU A 386 28.14 31.83 -37.20
C LEU A 386 28.87 33.11 -37.66
N LYS A 387 30.04 33.36 -37.08
CA LYS A 387 30.92 34.42 -37.55
C LYS A 387 31.66 34.00 -38.81
#